data_75925b22c9ad2565c7e5208f004c3b9a
#
_entry.id   75925b22c9ad2565c7e5208f004c3b9a
#
_cell.length_a   1.000
_cell.length_b   1.000
_cell.length_c   1.000
_cell.angle_alpha   90.00
_cell.angle_beta   90.00
_cell.angle_gamma   90.00
#
_symmetry.space_group_name_H-M   'P 1'
#
loop_
_entity.id
_entity.type
_entity.pdbx_description
1 polymer ?
#
loop_
_entity_poly.entity_id
_entity_poly.type
_entity_poly.pdbx_seq_one_letter_code
_entity_poly.pdbx_strand_id
1 'polypeptide(L)'
;MDSVEMTVTHSSADLSIMGLFWAADPFVKLVMLLLVLASVWCWAIVVEKITIIRRERRLAQSFEDSFWSGGSLDKLYDDTGATPRDAMSIVFVAAMREWRRATARGLADAGRADLRASLVSRIDRSMNFTITREMERLERGMNFLASIGSVSPFVGLFGTVWGIMNSFQSIAESKNTSLAVVAPGI
;
A
#
# COMPACT_ATOMS: atom_id res chain seq x y z
N MET A 1 66.75 28.30 24.60
CA MET A 1 66.08 28.35 23.26
C MET A 1 65.14 27.16 23.26
N ASP A 2 64.00 27.36 23.85
CA ASP A 2 62.98 26.29 24.00
C ASP A 2 62.01 26.39 22.83
N SER A 3 62.04 25.36 21.98
CA SER A 3 61.12 25.21 20.85
C SER A 3 59.75 24.80 21.39
N VAL A 4 58.83 25.73 21.42
CA VAL A 4 57.42 25.45 21.68
C VAL A 4 56.85 24.75 20.44
N GLU A 5 56.80 23.43 20.47
CA GLU A 5 56.01 22.64 19.55
C GLU A 5 54.52 22.91 19.80
N MET A 6 53.98 23.74 18.97
CA MET A 6 52.54 24.00 18.94
C MET A 6 51.84 22.77 18.32
N THR A 7 51.45 21.84 19.17
CA THR A 7 50.61 20.71 18.76
C THR A 7 49.25 21.25 18.31
N VAL A 8 49.11 21.47 17.01
CA VAL A 8 47.83 21.75 16.39
C VAL A 8 47.05 20.44 16.42
N THR A 9 46.31 20.22 17.47
CA THR A 9 45.24 19.20 17.48
C THR A 9 44.16 19.64 16.49
N HIS A 10 44.32 19.21 15.23
CA HIS A 10 43.20 19.21 14.30
C HIS A 10 42.16 18.25 14.91
N SER A 11 41.21 18.82 15.62
CA SER A 11 39.89 18.22 15.82
C SER A 11 39.31 18.08 14.41
N SER A 12 39.59 16.95 13.74
CA SER A 12 38.88 16.54 12.57
C SER A 12 37.44 16.35 13.04
N ALA A 13 36.62 17.34 12.79
CA ALA A 13 35.17 17.17 12.90
C ALA A 13 34.86 15.90 12.11
N ASP A 14 34.44 14.86 12.79
CA ASP A 14 34.07 13.60 12.14
C ASP A 14 32.92 13.88 11.15
N LEU A 15 33.26 14.18 9.91
CA LEU A 15 32.33 14.32 8.76
C LEU A 15 31.77 12.95 8.36
N SER A 16 31.76 12.01 9.30
CA SER A 16 31.06 10.75 9.15
C SER A 16 29.55 11.02 9.05
N ILE A 17 28.89 10.31 8.15
CA ILE A 17 27.43 10.36 7.99
C ILE A 17 26.72 10.22 9.35
N MET A 18 27.27 9.37 10.22
CA MET A 18 26.74 9.17 11.58
C MET A 18 26.96 10.39 12.47
N GLY A 19 28.12 11.06 12.37
CA GLY A 19 28.42 12.29 13.12
C GLY A 19 27.50 13.44 12.69
N LEU A 20 27.27 13.60 11.40
CA LEU A 20 26.35 14.59 10.83
C LEU A 20 24.89 14.31 11.27
N PHE A 21 24.48 13.04 11.30
CA PHE A 21 23.18 12.67 11.82
C PHE A 21 23.00 13.05 13.29
N TRP A 22 24.01 12.79 14.14
CA TRP A 22 23.93 13.15 15.56
C TRP A 22 23.98 14.67 15.80
N ALA A 23 24.65 15.40 14.93
CA ALA A 23 24.73 16.87 15.00
C ALA A 23 23.51 17.57 14.40
N ALA A 24 22.69 16.88 13.60
CA ALA A 24 21.51 17.45 12.95
C ALA A 24 20.47 17.94 13.97
N ASP A 25 19.68 18.91 13.54
CA ASP A 25 18.57 19.48 14.32
C ASP A 25 17.55 18.41 14.73
N PRO A 26 16.98 18.45 15.95
CA PRO A 26 15.94 17.52 16.40
C PRO A 26 14.74 17.42 15.44
N PHE A 27 14.37 18.53 14.80
CA PHE A 27 13.28 18.58 13.83
C PHE A 27 13.62 17.77 12.57
N VAL A 28 14.82 17.94 12.02
CA VAL A 28 15.31 17.19 10.85
C VAL A 28 15.41 15.69 11.18
N LYS A 29 15.87 15.32 12.38
CA LYS A 29 15.85 13.93 12.86
C LYS A 29 14.46 13.33 12.89
N LEU A 30 13.47 14.10 13.36
CA LEU A 30 12.07 13.66 13.39
C LEU A 30 11.52 13.43 11.99
N VAL A 31 11.80 14.33 11.04
CA VAL A 31 11.40 14.17 9.63
C VAL A 31 12.05 12.91 9.03
N MET A 32 13.34 12.71 9.22
CA MET A 32 14.04 11.50 8.74
C MET A 32 13.44 10.22 9.34
N LEU A 33 13.22 10.19 10.64
CA LEU A 33 12.61 9.05 11.33
C LEU A 33 11.21 8.74 10.76
N LEU A 34 10.39 9.77 10.57
CA LEU A 34 9.04 9.63 10.02
C LEU A 34 9.08 9.04 8.60
N LEU A 35 9.98 9.51 7.74
CA LEU A 35 10.14 8.99 6.39
C LEU A 35 10.62 7.53 6.39
N VAL A 36 11.55 7.16 7.29
CA VAL A 36 12.01 5.77 7.44
C VAL A 36 10.86 4.87 7.91
N LEU A 37 10.09 5.29 8.92
CA LEU A 37 8.93 4.54 9.39
C LEU A 37 7.86 4.39 8.29
N ALA A 38 7.57 5.46 7.56
CA ALA A 38 6.66 5.42 6.42
C ALA A 38 7.16 4.45 5.33
N SER A 39 8.45 4.44 5.03
CA SER A 39 9.07 3.50 4.09
C SER A 39 8.89 2.05 4.52
N VAL A 40 9.20 1.72 5.77
CA VAL A 40 9.02 0.35 6.32
C VAL A 40 7.55 -0.06 6.24
N TRP A 41 6.63 0.84 6.59
CA TRP A 41 5.19 0.57 6.52
C TRP A 41 4.71 0.34 5.09
N CYS A 42 5.20 1.16 4.13
CA CYS A 42 4.89 0.95 2.71
C CYS A 42 5.38 -0.42 2.21
N TRP A 43 6.60 -0.83 2.58
CA TRP A 43 7.11 -2.15 2.22
C TRP A 43 6.28 -3.28 2.82
N ALA A 44 5.82 -3.14 4.06
CA ALA A 44 4.92 -4.12 4.69
C ALA A 44 3.62 -4.29 3.88
N ILE A 45 2.98 -3.17 3.48
CA ILE A 45 1.77 -3.20 2.66
C ILE A 45 2.05 -3.83 1.28
N VAL A 46 3.17 -3.49 0.63
CA VAL A 46 3.54 -4.05 -0.68
C VAL A 46 3.69 -5.57 -0.60
N VAL A 47 4.43 -6.07 0.39
CA VAL A 47 4.64 -7.52 0.58
C VAL A 47 3.32 -8.23 0.87
N GLU A 48 2.48 -7.66 1.75
CA GLU A 48 1.14 -8.19 2.03
C GLU A 48 0.30 -8.29 0.75
N LYS A 49 0.25 -7.22 -0.05
CA LYS A 49 -0.54 -7.20 -1.29
C LYS A 49 -0.04 -8.18 -2.34
N ILE A 50 1.27 -8.28 -2.52
CA ILE A 50 1.84 -9.27 -3.45
C ILE A 50 1.45 -10.70 -3.05
N THR A 51 1.49 -11.01 -1.76
CA THR A 51 1.13 -12.35 -1.27
C THR A 51 -0.35 -12.64 -1.44
N ILE A 52 -1.23 -11.68 -1.12
CA ILE A 52 -2.68 -11.80 -1.31
C ILE A 52 -2.99 -12.01 -2.80
N ILE A 53 -2.49 -11.16 -3.70
CA ILE A 53 -2.77 -11.23 -5.14
C ILE A 53 -2.27 -12.56 -5.73
N ARG A 54 -1.09 -13.03 -5.32
CA ARG A 54 -0.57 -14.33 -5.78
C ARG A 54 -1.43 -15.49 -5.33
N ARG A 55 -1.94 -15.44 -4.10
CA ARG A 55 -2.85 -16.45 -3.55
C ARG A 55 -4.19 -16.44 -4.29
N GLU A 56 -4.80 -15.27 -4.44
CA GLU A 56 -6.08 -15.10 -5.15
C GLU A 56 -5.99 -15.61 -6.60
N ARG A 57 -4.90 -15.30 -7.32
CA ARG A 57 -4.69 -15.79 -8.68
C ARG A 57 -4.64 -17.32 -8.76
N ARG A 58 -3.94 -17.98 -7.83
CA ARG A 58 -3.87 -19.46 -7.82
C ARG A 58 -5.23 -20.08 -7.55
N LEU A 59 -5.97 -19.54 -6.60
CA LEU A 59 -7.29 -20.05 -6.24
C LEU A 59 -8.29 -19.80 -7.37
N ALA A 60 -8.27 -18.63 -7.99
CA ALA A 60 -9.11 -18.30 -9.13
C ALA A 60 -8.84 -19.23 -10.32
N GLN A 61 -7.58 -19.54 -10.61
CA GLN A 61 -7.20 -20.49 -11.66
C GLN A 61 -7.72 -21.91 -11.40
N SER A 62 -7.58 -22.39 -10.17
CA SER A 62 -8.13 -23.70 -9.78
C SER A 62 -9.66 -23.75 -9.87
N PHE A 63 -10.33 -22.65 -9.53
CA PHE A 63 -11.78 -22.55 -9.68
C PHE A 63 -12.19 -22.51 -11.15
N GLU A 64 -11.48 -21.75 -11.98
CA GLU A 64 -11.70 -21.66 -13.44
C GLU A 64 -11.58 -23.03 -14.12
N ASP A 65 -10.53 -23.80 -13.79
CA ASP A 65 -10.35 -25.16 -14.29
C ASP A 65 -11.53 -26.07 -13.91
N SER A 66 -12.02 -25.93 -12.67
CA SER A 66 -13.18 -26.69 -12.19
C SER A 66 -14.47 -26.26 -12.90
N PHE A 67 -14.64 -24.97 -13.15
CA PHE A 67 -15.79 -24.41 -13.84
C PHE A 67 -15.90 -24.89 -15.29
N TRP A 68 -14.76 -24.89 -16.03
CA TRP A 68 -14.71 -25.31 -17.43
C TRP A 68 -14.59 -26.81 -17.63
N SER A 69 -14.42 -27.59 -16.56
CA SER A 69 -14.39 -29.06 -16.65
C SER A 69 -15.71 -29.69 -17.11
N GLY A 70 -16.79 -28.91 -17.28
CA GLY A 70 -18.07 -29.37 -17.80
C GLY A 70 -18.97 -30.06 -16.77
N GLY A 71 -18.67 -29.92 -15.48
CA GLY A 71 -19.52 -30.42 -14.39
C GLY A 71 -20.83 -29.65 -14.24
N SER A 72 -21.75 -30.19 -13.41
CA SER A 72 -22.98 -29.48 -13.05
C SER A 72 -22.66 -28.24 -12.22
N LEU A 73 -23.20 -27.07 -12.60
CA LEU A 73 -23.05 -25.83 -11.86
C LEU A 73 -23.62 -25.91 -10.45
N ASP A 74 -24.70 -26.71 -10.27
CA ASP A 74 -25.28 -26.95 -8.95
C ASP A 74 -24.33 -27.72 -8.04
N LYS A 75 -23.66 -28.74 -8.56
CA LYS A 75 -22.65 -29.47 -7.80
C LYS A 75 -21.46 -28.58 -7.45
N LEU A 76 -20.97 -27.79 -8.41
CA LEU A 76 -19.89 -26.83 -8.16
C LEU A 76 -20.29 -25.78 -7.10
N TYR A 77 -21.54 -25.34 -7.10
CA TYR A 77 -22.06 -24.45 -6.06
C TYR A 77 -22.11 -25.12 -4.70
N ASP A 78 -22.55 -26.37 -4.61
CA ASP A 78 -22.63 -27.08 -3.34
C ASP A 78 -21.25 -27.38 -2.75
N ASP A 79 -20.29 -27.67 -3.62
CA ASP A 79 -18.87 -27.87 -3.24
C ASP A 79 -18.17 -26.55 -2.79
N THR A 80 -18.50 -25.43 -3.45
CA THR A 80 -17.85 -24.13 -3.24
C THR A 80 -18.62 -23.26 -2.25
N GLY A 81 -19.96 -23.38 -2.24
CA GLY A 81 -20.88 -22.45 -1.58
C GLY A 81 -20.74 -22.31 -0.07
N ALA A 82 -20.25 -23.36 0.61
CA ALA A 82 -20.06 -23.33 2.06
C ALA A 82 -18.88 -22.41 2.49
N THR A 83 -17.80 -22.34 1.69
CA THR A 83 -16.59 -21.58 2.02
C THR A 83 -15.90 -21.07 0.75
N PRO A 84 -16.46 -20.05 0.06
CA PRO A 84 -15.78 -19.47 -1.09
C PRO A 84 -14.44 -18.85 -0.65
N ARG A 85 -13.34 -19.21 -1.33
CA ARG A 85 -11.96 -18.91 -0.90
C ARG A 85 -11.30 -17.78 -1.69
N ASP A 86 -11.83 -17.47 -2.87
CA ASP A 86 -11.32 -16.51 -3.83
C ASP A 86 -12.43 -15.62 -4.39
N ALA A 87 -12.06 -14.47 -4.94
CA ALA A 87 -13.00 -13.50 -5.48
C ALA A 87 -13.90 -14.08 -6.59
N MET A 88 -13.35 -14.98 -7.44
CA MET A 88 -14.11 -15.60 -8.53
C MET A 88 -15.19 -16.54 -8.01
N SER A 89 -14.88 -17.39 -7.04
CA SER A 89 -15.86 -18.27 -6.40
C SER A 89 -16.94 -17.49 -5.62
N ILE A 90 -16.58 -16.36 -5.01
CA ILE A 90 -17.54 -15.46 -4.34
C ILE A 90 -18.56 -14.90 -5.34
N VAL A 91 -18.09 -14.43 -6.50
CA VAL A 91 -18.96 -13.90 -7.57
C VAL A 91 -19.85 -15.01 -8.12
N PHE A 92 -19.32 -16.19 -8.38
CA PHE A 92 -20.07 -17.35 -8.81
C PHE A 92 -21.18 -17.74 -7.82
N VAL A 93 -20.85 -17.81 -6.53
CA VAL A 93 -21.81 -18.10 -5.48
C VAL A 93 -22.92 -17.04 -5.40
N ALA A 94 -22.58 -15.78 -5.60
CA ALA A 94 -23.58 -14.70 -5.66
C ALA A 94 -24.57 -14.88 -6.82
N ALA A 95 -24.07 -15.22 -8.02
CA ALA A 95 -24.86 -15.52 -9.21
C ALA A 95 -25.79 -16.75 -8.99
N MET A 96 -25.20 -17.85 -8.51
CA MET A 96 -25.94 -19.09 -8.28
C MET A 96 -27.00 -18.95 -7.17
N ARG A 97 -26.77 -18.13 -6.17
CA ARG A 97 -27.76 -17.82 -5.12
C ARG A 97 -28.99 -17.11 -5.71
N GLU A 98 -28.81 -16.17 -6.62
CA GLU A 98 -29.94 -15.52 -7.30
C GLU A 98 -30.64 -16.48 -8.26
N TRP A 99 -29.90 -17.30 -8.97
CA TRP A 99 -30.45 -18.34 -9.83
C TRP A 99 -31.33 -19.34 -9.04
N ARG A 100 -30.82 -19.92 -7.96
CA ARG A 100 -31.58 -20.87 -7.10
C ARG A 100 -32.81 -20.22 -6.48
N ARG A 101 -32.73 -18.96 -6.07
CA ARG A 101 -33.89 -18.22 -5.56
C ARG A 101 -34.98 -18.04 -6.61
N ALA A 102 -34.59 -17.77 -7.86
CA ALA A 102 -35.52 -17.62 -8.96
C ALA A 102 -36.17 -18.94 -9.35
N THR A 103 -35.38 -20.04 -9.39
CA THR A 103 -35.87 -21.39 -9.65
C THR A 103 -36.86 -21.84 -8.59
N ALA A 104 -36.57 -21.63 -7.31
CA ALA A 104 -37.47 -21.93 -6.20
C ALA A 104 -38.81 -21.17 -6.26
N ARG A 105 -38.84 -20.04 -6.95
CA ARG A 105 -40.08 -19.24 -7.19
C ARG A 105 -40.77 -19.55 -8.53
N GLY A 106 -40.31 -20.55 -9.28
CA GLY A 106 -40.83 -20.91 -10.59
C GLY A 106 -40.54 -19.88 -11.68
N LEU A 107 -39.65 -18.91 -11.40
CA LEU A 107 -39.37 -17.82 -12.37
C LEU A 107 -38.39 -18.26 -13.48
N ALA A 108 -37.62 -19.32 -13.25
CA ALA A 108 -36.68 -19.85 -14.23
C ALA A 108 -37.35 -20.60 -15.37
N ASP A 109 -38.48 -21.28 -15.08
CA ASP A 109 -39.25 -22.10 -16.04
C ASP A 109 -40.39 -21.34 -16.70
N ALA A 110 -40.67 -20.10 -16.29
CA ALA A 110 -41.69 -19.29 -16.88
C ALA A 110 -41.32 -18.98 -18.33
N GLY A 111 -42.11 -19.50 -19.30
CA GLY A 111 -41.89 -19.31 -20.73
C GLY A 111 -41.98 -17.86 -21.24
N ARG A 112 -41.94 -16.89 -20.35
CA ARG A 112 -42.01 -15.45 -20.62
C ARG A 112 -40.59 -14.87 -20.75
N ALA A 113 -40.29 -14.36 -21.94
CA ALA A 113 -39.01 -13.71 -22.23
C ALA A 113 -38.66 -12.58 -21.24
N ASP A 114 -39.66 -11.81 -20.80
CA ASP A 114 -39.51 -10.70 -19.87
C ASP A 114 -39.01 -11.14 -18.48
N LEU A 115 -39.48 -12.28 -17.97
CA LEU A 115 -39.05 -12.81 -16.68
C LEU A 115 -37.63 -13.32 -16.74
N ARG A 116 -37.23 -13.95 -17.86
CA ARG A 116 -35.84 -14.38 -18.08
C ARG A 116 -34.90 -13.18 -18.17
N ALA A 117 -35.28 -12.14 -18.94
CA ALA A 117 -34.50 -10.91 -19.03
C ALA A 117 -34.32 -10.24 -17.64
N SER A 118 -35.41 -10.19 -16.86
CA SER A 118 -35.36 -9.67 -15.49
C SER A 118 -34.43 -10.50 -14.59
N LEU A 119 -34.46 -11.82 -14.69
CA LEU A 119 -33.57 -12.71 -13.93
C LEU A 119 -32.12 -12.49 -14.29
N VAL A 120 -31.78 -12.46 -15.59
CA VAL A 120 -30.41 -12.19 -16.07
C VAL A 120 -29.90 -10.85 -15.55
N SER A 121 -30.73 -9.79 -15.63
CA SER A 121 -30.37 -8.46 -15.09
C SER A 121 -30.13 -8.46 -13.58
N ARG A 122 -30.86 -9.26 -12.82
CA ARG A 122 -30.67 -9.41 -11.37
C ARG A 122 -29.39 -10.16 -11.04
N ILE A 123 -29.09 -11.24 -11.77
CA ILE A 123 -27.85 -11.99 -11.62
C ILE A 123 -26.67 -11.08 -11.95
N ASP A 124 -26.70 -10.39 -13.08
CA ASP A 124 -25.65 -9.46 -13.50
C ASP A 124 -25.40 -8.37 -12.45
N ARG A 125 -26.47 -7.77 -11.93
CA ARG A 125 -26.37 -6.76 -10.86
C ARG A 125 -25.74 -7.34 -9.57
N SER A 126 -26.12 -8.55 -9.19
CA SER A 126 -25.56 -9.23 -8.01
C SER A 126 -24.08 -9.54 -8.19
N MET A 127 -23.69 -9.99 -9.40
CA MET A 127 -22.27 -10.23 -9.74
C MET A 127 -21.48 -8.93 -9.71
N ASN A 128 -21.95 -7.88 -10.39
CA ASN A 128 -21.26 -6.59 -10.45
C ASN A 128 -21.10 -5.95 -9.06
N PHE A 129 -22.12 -6.02 -8.20
CA PHE A 129 -22.02 -5.56 -6.81
C PHE A 129 -20.95 -6.33 -6.04
N THR A 130 -20.89 -7.64 -6.23
CA THR A 130 -19.90 -8.50 -5.56
C THR A 130 -18.50 -8.22 -6.08
N ILE A 131 -18.32 -8.03 -7.40
CA ILE A 131 -17.04 -7.66 -8.02
C ILE A 131 -16.53 -6.33 -7.44
N THR A 132 -17.39 -5.31 -7.40
CA THR A 132 -17.02 -4.00 -6.82
C THR A 132 -16.55 -4.14 -5.38
N ARG A 133 -17.26 -4.91 -4.57
CA ARG A 133 -16.90 -5.14 -3.16
C ARG A 133 -15.57 -5.86 -2.99
N GLU A 134 -15.29 -6.89 -3.82
CA GLU A 134 -14.02 -7.60 -3.77
C GLU A 134 -12.87 -6.72 -4.30
N MET A 135 -13.13 -5.86 -5.31
CA MET A 135 -12.16 -4.88 -5.78
C MET A 135 -11.80 -3.86 -4.69
N GLU A 136 -12.80 -3.29 -4.00
CA GLU A 136 -12.57 -2.39 -2.86
C GLU A 136 -11.75 -3.07 -1.75
N ARG A 137 -11.96 -4.35 -1.52
CA ARG A 137 -11.18 -5.14 -0.56
C ARG A 137 -9.72 -5.27 -1.00
N LEU A 138 -9.46 -5.51 -2.28
CA LEU A 138 -8.11 -5.60 -2.83
C LEU A 138 -7.41 -4.23 -2.87
N GLU A 139 -8.13 -3.16 -3.12
CA GLU A 139 -7.61 -1.79 -3.16
C GLU A 139 -7.33 -1.21 -1.77
N ARG A 140 -7.86 -1.80 -0.72
CA ARG A 140 -7.67 -1.31 0.65
C ARG A 140 -6.18 -1.21 1.01
N GLY A 141 -5.76 -0.02 1.43
CA GLY A 141 -4.36 0.32 1.73
C GLY A 141 -3.56 0.87 0.55
N MET A 142 -4.03 0.71 -0.71
CA MET A 142 -3.31 1.29 -1.87
C MET A 142 -3.40 2.82 -1.89
N ASN A 143 -4.51 3.39 -1.43
CA ASN A 143 -4.66 4.84 -1.29
C ASN A 143 -3.63 5.43 -0.31
N PHE A 144 -3.29 4.70 0.74
CA PHE A 144 -2.23 5.11 1.66
C PHE A 144 -0.87 5.13 0.96
N LEU A 145 -0.53 4.09 0.16
CA LEU A 145 0.71 4.08 -0.61
C LEU A 145 0.79 5.27 -1.58
N ALA A 146 -0.30 5.54 -2.29
CA ALA A 146 -0.38 6.66 -3.22
C ALA A 146 -0.18 8.01 -2.50
N SER A 147 -0.81 8.19 -1.34
CA SER A 147 -0.67 9.40 -0.53
C SER A 147 0.76 9.58 -0.01
N ILE A 148 1.37 8.54 0.54
CA ILE A 148 2.77 8.59 1.00
C ILE A 148 3.70 8.87 -0.18
N GLY A 149 3.51 8.18 -1.32
CA GLY A 149 4.34 8.39 -2.52
C GLY A 149 4.30 9.82 -3.04
N SER A 150 3.14 10.47 -3.00
CA SER A 150 2.99 11.86 -3.45
C SER A 150 3.48 12.89 -2.43
N VAL A 151 3.33 12.64 -1.12
CA VAL A 151 3.65 13.61 -0.06
C VAL A 151 5.11 13.52 0.41
N SER A 152 5.72 12.33 0.42
CA SER A 152 7.07 12.11 0.95
C SER A 152 8.14 13.04 0.35
N PRO A 153 8.18 13.30 -0.98
CA PRO A 153 9.17 14.21 -1.54
C PRO A 153 9.06 15.63 -0.98
N PHE A 154 7.83 16.11 -0.76
CA PHE A 154 7.60 17.44 -0.19
C PHE A 154 7.99 17.51 1.28
N VAL A 155 7.74 16.46 2.04
CA VAL A 155 8.18 16.35 3.44
C VAL A 155 9.72 16.34 3.52
N GLY A 156 10.40 15.62 2.62
CA GLY A 156 11.85 15.62 2.52
C GLY A 156 12.40 16.99 2.16
N LEU A 157 11.83 17.66 1.14
CA LEU A 157 12.21 19.00 0.74
C LEU A 157 12.01 20.01 1.88
N PHE A 158 10.90 19.93 2.59
CA PHE A 158 10.65 20.78 3.75
C PHE A 158 11.72 20.57 4.83
N GLY A 159 12.13 19.32 5.10
CA GLY A 159 13.22 19.01 6.01
C GLY A 159 14.55 19.67 5.61
N THR A 160 14.90 19.64 4.32
CA THR A 160 16.12 20.29 3.82
C THR A 160 16.06 21.81 3.92
N VAL A 161 14.94 22.43 3.56
CA VAL A 161 14.73 23.89 3.70
C VAL A 161 14.88 24.31 5.16
N TRP A 162 14.28 23.56 6.07
CA TRP A 162 14.41 23.81 7.51
C TRP A 162 15.85 23.68 7.99
N GLY A 163 16.58 22.65 7.55
CA GLY A 163 17.98 22.47 7.88
C GLY A 163 18.86 23.63 7.42
N ILE A 164 18.66 24.09 6.17
CA ILE A 164 19.37 25.25 5.61
C ILE A 164 19.08 26.52 6.41
N MET A 165 17.81 26.76 6.75
CA MET A 165 17.41 27.91 7.56
C MET A 165 18.13 27.91 8.92
N ASN A 166 18.19 26.75 9.58
CA ASN A 166 18.88 26.59 10.86
C ASN A 166 20.40 26.82 10.75
N SER A 167 21.01 26.39 9.62
CA SER A 167 22.42 26.66 9.35
C SER A 167 22.69 28.16 9.21
N PHE A 168 21.84 28.89 8.51
CA PHE A 168 21.98 30.36 8.40
C PHE A 168 21.80 31.06 9.75
N GLN A 169 20.88 30.62 10.60
CA GLN A 169 20.75 31.14 11.96
C GLN A 169 22.02 30.92 12.78
N SER A 170 22.62 29.73 12.71
CA SER A 170 23.86 29.40 13.41
C SER A 170 25.05 30.25 12.92
N ILE A 171 25.13 30.57 11.63
CA ILE A 171 26.11 31.50 11.07
C ILE A 171 25.90 32.92 11.63
N ALA A 172 24.64 33.37 11.67
CA ALA A 172 24.31 34.72 12.16
C ALA A 172 24.68 34.89 13.65
N GLU A 173 24.46 33.86 14.46
CA GLU A 173 24.76 33.86 15.89
C GLU A 173 26.27 33.74 16.15
N SER A 174 26.97 32.82 15.50
CA SER A 174 28.42 32.56 15.71
C SER A 174 29.32 33.51 14.96
N LYS A 175 28.82 34.27 13.98
CA LYS A 175 29.58 35.09 13.02
C LYS A 175 30.73 34.31 12.35
N ASN A 176 30.60 33.00 12.26
CA ASN A 176 31.59 32.08 11.72
C ASN A 176 30.99 31.31 10.54
N THR A 177 31.59 31.46 9.37
CA THR A 177 31.17 30.83 8.10
C THR A 177 31.94 29.54 7.82
N SER A 178 32.57 28.94 8.82
CA SER A 178 33.30 27.69 8.62
C SER A 178 32.37 26.53 8.24
N LEU A 179 32.88 25.60 7.44
CA LEU A 179 32.12 24.42 6.99
C LEU A 179 31.60 23.58 8.16
N ALA A 180 32.32 23.59 9.28
CA ALA A 180 31.90 22.86 10.49
C ALA A 180 30.59 23.37 11.11
N VAL A 181 30.26 24.65 10.90
CA VAL A 181 29.02 25.27 11.41
C VAL A 181 27.84 24.97 10.48
N VAL A 182 28.09 24.84 9.17
CA VAL A 182 27.05 24.71 8.12
C VAL A 182 26.71 23.25 7.82
N ALA A 183 27.71 22.37 7.89
CA ALA A 183 27.58 20.97 7.49
C ALA A 183 26.43 20.19 8.18
N PRO A 184 26.08 20.41 9.46
CA PRO A 184 24.97 19.69 10.08
C PRO A 184 23.57 20.02 9.52
N GLY A 185 23.43 21.13 8.78
CA GLY A 185 22.15 21.57 8.25
C GLY A 185 22.00 21.45 6.73
N ILE A 186 23.02 20.94 6.03
CA ILE A 186 23.01 20.64 4.59
C ILE A 186 23.06 19.14 4.36
#